data_d0a2f9fa69be2cc8f084b1c54bb34451
#
_entry.id   d0a2f9fa69be2cc8f084b1c54bb34451
#
_cell.length_a   1.000
_cell.length_b   1.000
_cell.length_c   1.000
_cell.angle_alpha   90.00
_cell.angle_beta   90.00
_cell.angle_gamma   90.00
#
_symmetry.space_group_name_H-M   'P 1'
#
loop_
_entity.id
_entity.type
_entity.pdbx_description
1 polymer ?
#
loop_
_entity_poly.entity_id
_entity_poly.type
_entity_poly.pdbx_seq_one_letter_code
_entity_poly.pdbx_strand_id
1 'polypeptide(L)'
;MFRTKIGHAFLNVRELKRSVDFYSTYLNLRVTEKVGEDVAFLSSGDQHHELALLALGLEAAAPVSNGIGLGHLAFEVPDKRSLAEAYRMLTAGHCCQRVTG
;
A
#
# COMPACT_ATOMS: atom_id res chain seq x y z
N MET A 1 -2.73 -8.03 -31.43
CA MET A 1 -3.38 -7.91 -30.09
C MET A 1 -2.30 -7.64 -29.05
N PHE A 2 -2.56 -6.74 -28.16
CA PHE A 2 -1.61 -6.36 -27.12
C PHE A 2 -2.04 -6.91 -25.77
N ARG A 3 -1.10 -6.97 -24.82
CA ARG A 3 -1.37 -7.35 -23.44
C ARG A 3 -1.37 -6.11 -22.55
N THR A 4 -2.15 -6.15 -21.50
CA THR A 4 -2.15 -5.10 -20.48
C THR A 4 -1.68 -5.68 -19.15
N LYS A 5 -1.20 -4.80 -18.30
CA LYS A 5 -0.89 -5.14 -16.91
C LYS A 5 -1.27 -3.93 -16.05
N ILE A 6 -1.45 -4.17 -14.76
CA ILE A 6 -1.69 -3.06 -13.84
C ILE A 6 -0.39 -2.28 -13.71
N GLY A 7 -0.43 -1.00 -14.06
CA GLY A 7 0.73 -0.14 -13.96
C GLY A 7 0.94 0.37 -12.55
N HIS A 8 -0.11 0.90 -11.95
CA HIS A 8 -0.08 1.37 -10.58
C HIS A 8 -1.49 1.46 -10.01
N ALA A 9 -1.57 1.55 -8.68
CA ALA A 9 -2.80 1.81 -7.95
C ALA A 9 -2.65 3.13 -7.22
N PHE A 10 -3.76 3.85 -7.05
CA PHE A 10 -3.79 5.13 -6.36
C PHE A 10 -4.76 5.01 -5.19
N LEU A 11 -4.28 5.23 -3.97
CA LEU A 11 -5.08 5.07 -2.76
C LEU A 11 -5.26 6.41 -2.07
N ASN A 12 -6.48 6.67 -1.64
CA ASN A 12 -6.78 7.78 -0.76
C ASN A 12 -6.58 7.33 0.68
N VAL A 13 -5.80 8.08 1.44
CA VAL A 13 -5.50 7.77 2.84
C VAL A 13 -5.79 8.98 3.69
N ARG A 14 -5.87 8.81 5.01
CA ARG A 14 -6.11 9.94 5.90
C ARG A 14 -4.86 10.75 6.16
N GLU A 15 -3.76 10.08 6.45
CA GLU A 15 -2.51 10.71 6.84
C GLU A 15 -1.35 10.14 6.05
N LEU A 16 -0.65 11.00 5.31
CA LEU A 16 0.39 10.54 4.41
C LEU A 16 1.55 9.85 5.14
N LYS A 17 2.07 10.49 6.18
CA LYS A 17 3.23 9.95 6.91
C LYS A 17 2.94 8.55 7.46
N ARG A 18 1.79 8.37 8.07
CA ARG A 18 1.40 7.08 8.64
C ARG A 18 1.33 6.00 7.57
N SER A 19 0.73 6.32 6.43
CA SER A 19 0.61 5.38 5.33
C SER A 19 1.95 5.08 4.67
N VAL A 20 2.78 6.10 4.45
CA VAL A 20 4.13 5.92 3.94
C VAL A 20 4.94 5.03 4.87
N ASP A 21 4.88 5.29 6.17
CA ASP A 21 5.61 4.48 7.15
C ASP A 21 5.14 3.02 7.12
N PHE A 22 3.84 2.80 6.99
CA PHE A 22 3.29 1.46 6.89
C PHE A 22 3.86 0.72 5.67
N TYR A 23 3.72 1.31 4.49
CA TYR A 23 4.14 0.64 3.26
C TYR A 23 5.65 0.49 3.16
N SER A 24 6.40 1.43 3.70
CA SER A 24 7.86 1.33 3.70
C SER A 24 8.36 0.29 4.68
N THR A 25 7.79 0.26 5.89
CA THR A 25 8.25 -0.62 6.96
C THR A 25 7.81 -2.07 6.74
N TYR A 26 6.54 -2.28 6.40
CA TYR A 26 5.97 -3.62 6.36
C TYR A 26 5.97 -4.25 4.98
N LEU A 27 5.89 -3.45 3.93
CA LEU A 27 5.87 -3.97 2.57
C LEU A 27 7.14 -3.63 1.79
N ASN A 28 8.08 -2.99 2.46
CA ASN A 28 9.40 -2.70 1.90
C ASN A 28 9.37 -1.88 0.62
N LEU A 29 8.35 -1.02 0.49
CA LEU A 29 8.30 -0.07 -0.61
C LEU A 29 9.13 1.15 -0.29
N ARG A 30 9.69 1.78 -1.30
CA ARG A 30 10.45 3.01 -1.11
C ARG A 30 9.72 4.18 -1.76
N VAL A 31 9.83 5.34 -1.15
CA VAL A 31 9.29 6.57 -1.72
C VAL A 31 10.20 7.00 -2.87
N THR A 32 9.62 7.13 -4.05
CA THR A 32 10.36 7.61 -5.23
C THR A 32 10.18 9.10 -5.46
N GLU A 33 9.03 9.63 -5.05
CA GLU A 33 8.76 11.06 -5.22
C GLU A 33 7.65 11.48 -4.25
N LYS A 34 7.72 12.71 -3.78
CA LYS A 34 6.62 13.38 -3.07
C LYS A 34 6.25 14.64 -3.82
N VAL A 35 4.94 14.88 -3.93
CA VAL A 35 4.43 16.11 -4.52
C VAL A 35 3.67 16.86 -3.43
N GLY A 36 4.25 17.97 -2.99
CA GLY A 36 3.71 18.72 -1.85
C GLY A 36 3.75 17.87 -0.58
N GLU A 37 2.77 18.07 0.28
CA GLU A 37 2.68 17.35 1.56
C GLU A 37 1.64 16.23 1.54
N ASP A 38 0.87 16.11 0.46
CA ASP A 38 -0.29 15.25 0.42
C ASP A 38 -0.14 14.03 -0.47
N VAL A 39 0.85 14.01 -1.36
CA VAL A 39 1.00 12.93 -2.33
C VAL A 39 2.37 12.29 -2.24
N ALA A 40 2.41 10.96 -2.25
CA ALA A 40 3.65 10.21 -2.31
C ALA A 40 3.53 9.07 -3.32
N PHE A 41 4.64 8.81 -4.02
CA PHE A 41 4.77 7.70 -4.95
C PHE A 41 5.77 6.70 -4.39
N LEU A 42 5.40 5.42 -4.44
CA LEU A 42 6.21 4.36 -3.86
C LEU A 42 6.44 3.24 -4.88
N SER A 43 7.59 2.60 -4.77
CA SER A 43 7.97 1.52 -5.69
C SER A 43 8.60 0.36 -4.92
N SER A 44 8.36 -0.85 -5.41
CA SER A 44 9.01 -2.06 -4.92
C SER A 44 10.25 -2.42 -5.74
N GLY A 45 10.49 -1.76 -6.85
CA GLY A 45 11.56 -2.11 -7.77
C GLY A 45 12.06 -0.92 -8.57
N ASP A 46 12.30 -1.15 -9.85
CA ASP A 46 12.90 -0.15 -10.74
C ASP A 46 11.91 0.83 -11.34
N GLN A 47 10.63 0.59 -11.22
CA GLN A 47 9.62 1.49 -11.74
C GLN A 47 9.55 2.74 -10.90
N HIS A 48 9.07 3.85 -11.51
CA HIS A 48 8.89 5.10 -10.78
C HIS A 48 7.95 4.90 -9.61
N HIS A 49 6.81 4.24 -9.84
CA HIS A 49 5.89 3.90 -8.77
C HIS A 49 4.93 2.81 -9.22
N GLU A 50 4.47 2.04 -8.25
CA GLU A 50 3.40 1.07 -8.41
C GLU A 50 2.24 1.44 -7.49
N LEU A 51 2.51 2.26 -6.48
CA LEU A 51 1.51 2.72 -5.53
C LEU A 51 1.65 4.23 -5.36
N ALA A 52 0.54 4.93 -5.45
CA ALA A 52 0.49 6.35 -5.14
C ALA A 52 -0.51 6.58 -4.00
N LEU A 53 -0.17 7.48 -3.09
CA LEU A 53 -0.99 7.80 -1.93
C LEU A 53 -1.36 9.27 -1.95
N LEU A 54 -2.66 9.56 -1.73
CA LEU A 54 -3.13 10.92 -1.55
C LEU A 54 -3.75 11.04 -0.17
N ALA A 55 -3.25 11.97 0.63
CA ALA A 55 -3.81 12.25 1.94
C ALA A 55 -5.04 13.14 1.83
N LEU A 56 -6.17 12.68 2.36
CA LEU A 56 -7.41 13.43 2.38
C LEU A 56 -7.64 14.15 3.70
N GLY A 57 -6.84 13.85 4.72
CA GLY A 57 -6.96 14.44 6.04
C GLY A 57 -7.56 13.47 7.05
N LEU A 58 -7.29 13.76 8.34
CA LEU A 58 -7.68 12.87 9.43
C LEU A 58 -9.20 12.75 9.60
N GLU A 59 -9.94 13.73 9.11
CA GLU A 59 -11.39 13.76 9.22
C GLU A 59 -12.12 13.11 8.04
N ALA A 60 -11.37 12.58 7.08
CA ALA A 60 -11.98 11.91 5.93
C ALA A 60 -12.82 10.73 6.38
N ALA A 61 -13.99 10.57 5.75
CA ALA A 61 -14.90 9.50 6.08
C ALA A 61 -14.30 8.13 5.80
N ALA A 62 -14.61 7.17 6.67
CA ALA A 62 -14.22 5.79 6.42
C ALA A 62 -15.02 5.22 5.24
N PRO A 63 -14.45 4.27 4.49
CA PRO A 63 -15.19 3.63 3.41
C PRO A 63 -16.36 2.82 3.97
N VAL A 64 -17.43 2.75 3.19
CA VAL A 64 -18.59 1.96 3.55
C VAL A 64 -18.25 0.49 3.32
N SER A 65 -18.54 -0.34 4.33
CA SER A 65 -18.36 -1.79 4.21
C SER A 65 -19.25 -2.32 3.09
N ASN A 66 -18.67 -3.13 2.20
CA ASN A 66 -19.36 -3.68 1.02
C ASN A 66 -19.87 -2.62 0.04
N GLY A 67 -19.33 -1.42 0.09
CA GLY A 67 -19.62 -0.39 -0.89
C GLY A 67 -18.88 -0.63 -2.19
N ILE A 68 -19.25 0.13 -3.21
CA ILE A 68 -18.57 0.11 -4.49
C ILE A 68 -17.18 0.70 -4.30
N GLY A 69 -16.16 0.03 -4.84
CA GLY A 69 -14.79 0.47 -4.77
C GLY A 69 -13.83 -0.70 -4.77
N LEU A 70 -12.61 -0.44 -4.34
CA LEU A 70 -11.59 -1.48 -4.26
C LEU A 70 -11.90 -2.43 -3.11
N GLY A 71 -12.09 -3.72 -3.43
CA GLY A 71 -12.35 -4.72 -2.40
C GLY A 71 -11.10 -5.02 -1.56
N HIS A 72 -9.99 -5.26 -2.22
CA HIS A 72 -8.69 -5.41 -1.56
C HIS A 72 -7.58 -5.19 -2.58
N LEU A 73 -6.38 -5.00 -2.06
CA LEU A 73 -5.16 -4.91 -2.84
C LEU A 73 -4.18 -5.93 -2.27
N ALA A 74 -3.64 -6.79 -3.13
CA ALA A 74 -2.73 -7.84 -2.71
C ALA A 74 -1.31 -7.56 -3.21
N PHE A 75 -0.35 -7.91 -2.37
CA PHE A 75 1.07 -7.85 -2.71
C PHE A 75 1.63 -9.25 -2.73
N GLU A 76 2.47 -9.55 -3.71
CA GLU A 76 3.12 -10.83 -3.82
C GLU A 76 4.51 -10.78 -3.19
N VAL A 77 4.89 -11.88 -2.57
CA VAL A 77 6.24 -12.09 -2.07
C VAL A 77 6.85 -13.30 -2.79
N PRO A 78 8.19 -13.38 -2.90
CA PRO A 78 8.82 -14.38 -3.76
C PRO A 78 8.70 -15.82 -3.26
N ASP A 79 8.51 -16.04 -1.96
CA ASP A 79 8.51 -17.39 -1.42
C ASP A 79 7.77 -17.48 -0.09
N LYS A 80 7.62 -18.71 0.42
CA LYS A 80 6.92 -18.96 1.68
C LYS A 80 7.65 -18.36 2.89
N ARG A 81 8.97 -18.29 2.83
CA ARG A 81 9.75 -17.70 3.93
C ARG A 81 9.44 -16.21 4.05
N SER A 82 9.41 -15.51 2.92
CA SER A 82 9.06 -14.10 2.90
C SER A 82 7.64 -13.87 3.37
N LEU A 83 6.72 -14.74 3.01
CA LEU A 83 5.33 -14.65 3.47
C LEU A 83 5.25 -14.81 4.99
N ALA A 84 5.97 -15.77 5.55
CA ALA A 84 6.00 -15.98 7.00
C ALA A 84 6.60 -14.79 7.73
N GLU A 85 7.66 -14.20 7.17
CA GLU A 85 8.28 -13.00 7.73
C GLU A 85 7.31 -11.83 7.70
N ALA A 86 6.62 -11.60 6.59
CA ALA A 86 5.62 -10.54 6.48
C ALA A 86 4.50 -10.73 7.51
N TYR A 87 4.04 -11.96 7.67
CA TYR A 87 3.02 -12.27 8.67
C TYR A 87 3.48 -11.88 10.07
N ARG A 88 4.71 -12.26 10.44
CA ARG A 88 5.24 -11.93 11.77
C ARG A 88 5.35 -10.42 11.97
N MET A 89 5.84 -9.70 10.96
CA MET A 89 6.00 -8.25 11.06
C MET A 89 4.66 -7.54 11.19
N LEU A 90 3.69 -7.93 10.39
CA LEU A 90 2.38 -7.28 10.38
C LEU A 90 1.60 -7.56 11.66
N THR A 91 1.65 -8.78 12.17
CA THR A 91 0.96 -9.12 13.41
C THR A 91 1.63 -8.50 14.63
N ALA A 92 2.96 -8.49 14.67
CA ALA A 92 3.70 -7.85 15.76
C ALA A 92 3.46 -6.34 15.80
N GLY A 93 3.31 -5.71 14.62
CA GLY A 93 3.03 -4.28 14.55
C GLY A 93 1.60 -3.90 14.86
N HIS A 94 0.72 -4.88 15.05
CA HIS A 94 -0.71 -4.68 15.31
C HIS A 94 -1.43 -3.84 14.26
N CYS A 95 -0.88 -3.78 13.06
CA CYS A 95 -1.44 -2.96 11.98
C CYS A 95 -2.45 -3.71 11.13
N CYS A 96 -2.40 -5.04 11.15
CA CYS A 96 -3.30 -5.89 10.39
C CYS A 96 -3.72 -7.07 11.23
N GLN A 97 -5.00 -7.44 11.11
CA GLN A 97 -5.53 -8.60 11.79
C GLN A 97 -5.61 -9.81 10.87
N ARG A 98 -5.36 -9.61 9.60
CA ARG A 98 -5.46 -10.68 8.60
C ARG A 98 -4.40 -10.47 7.52
N VAL A 99 -3.67 -11.54 7.24
CA VAL A 99 -2.73 -11.58 6.13
C VAL A 99 -3.19 -12.67 5.17
N THR A 100 -3.31 -12.32 3.89
CA THR A 100 -3.67 -13.27 2.85
C THR A 100 -2.51 -13.38 1.88
N GLY A 101 -2.14 -14.57 1.57
CA GLY A 101 -1.05 -14.85 0.65
C GLY A 101 -1.53 -15.34 -0.69
#